data_4d2c1acc37c77b4573992b8dbce58e85
#
_entry.id   4d2c1acc37c77b4573992b8dbce58e85
#
_cell.length_a   1.000
_cell.length_b   1.000
_cell.length_c   1.000
_cell.angle_alpha   90.00
_cell.angle_beta   90.00
_cell.angle_gamma   90.00
#
_symmetry.space_group_name_H-M   'P 1'
#
loop_
_entity.id
_entity.type
_entity.pdbx_description
1 polymer ?
#
loop_
_entity_poly.entity_id
_entity_poly.type
_entity_poly.pdbx_seq_one_letter_code
_entity_poly.pdbx_strand_id
1 'polypeptide(L)'
;MIDYKSAGLTEEDLKKIYKWMDLGRKTDERLWLLNRAGKIPFVVSGQGQEATQIGMAYAMQKGDISSPYYRDLAFVTYMGISPLDTMLSAFGKRDDINSGGKQMPSHFSHKEKGILSQSSPVATQIPHSVGAALALKMDNKPNIATATVGEGSSNPVSYTHLTLP
;
A
#
# COMPACT_ATOMS: atom_id res chain seq x y z
N MET A 1 21.33 -18.60 -3.35
CA MET A 1 19.96 -18.54 -3.93
C MET A 1 19.00 -18.84 -2.81
N ILE A 2 18.05 -17.96 -2.50
CA ILE A 2 17.06 -18.24 -1.44
C ILE A 2 16.15 -19.33 -1.97
N ASP A 3 16.06 -20.43 -1.26
CA ASP A 3 15.17 -21.53 -1.62
C ASP A 3 13.74 -21.16 -1.21
N TYR A 4 12.87 -20.89 -2.18
CA TYR A 4 11.47 -20.55 -1.95
C TYR A 4 10.69 -21.66 -1.20
N LYS A 5 11.14 -22.92 -1.34
CA LYS A 5 10.54 -24.06 -0.64
C LYS A 5 10.77 -23.99 0.86
N SER A 6 11.91 -23.47 1.28
CA SER A 6 12.19 -23.24 2.71
C SER A 6 11.28 -22.19 3.33
N ALA A 7 10.71 -21.29 2.52
CA ALA A 7 9.69 -20.33 2.91
C ALA A 7 8.24 -20.86 2.85
N GLY A 8 8.07 -22.17 2.53
CA GLY A 8 6.75 -22.79 2.40
C GLY A 8 5.99 -22.43 1.13
N LEU A 9 6.66 -21.82 0.15
CA LEU A 9 6.03 -21.40 -1.10
C LEU A 9 6.06 -22.52 -2.15
N THR A 10 5.03 -22.57 -2.99
CA THR A 10 4.91 -23.44 -4.15
C THR A 10 5.26 -22.70 -5.44
N GLU A 11 5.43 -23.40 -6.54
CA GLU A 11 5.61 -22.78 -7.87
C GLU A 11 4.37 -21.96 -8.29
N GLU A 12 3.19 -22.40 -7.91
CA GLU A 12 1.95 -21.67 -8.14
C GLU A 12 1.93 -20.33 -7.38
N ASP A 13 2.42 -20.32 -6.15
CA ASP A 13 2.56 -19.10 -5.36
C ASP A 13 3.53 -18.12 -6.02
N LEU A 14 4.67 -18.61 -6.52
CA LEU A 14 5.63 -17.78 -7.25
C LEU A 14 5.03 -17.17 -8.52
N LYS A 15 4.29 -17.96 -9.30
CA LYS A 15 3.59 -17.46 -10.49
C LYS A 15 2.55 -16.39 -10.12
N LYS A 16 1.80 -16.60 -9.03
CA LYS A 16 0.82 -15.66 -8.52
C LYS A 16 1.49 -14.36 -8.07
N ILE A 17 2.55 -14.46 -7.27
CA ILE A 17 3.33 -13.30 -6.80
C ILE A 17 3.86 -12.52 -8.00
N TYR A 18 4.51 -13.19 -8.96
CA TYR A 18 5.05 -12.55 -10.15
C TYR A 18 3.97 -11.84 -10.98
N LYS A 19 2.81 -12.47 -11.16
CA LYS A 19 1.68 -11.86 -11.88
C LYS A 19 1.24 -10.54 -11.23
N TRP A 20 1.18 -10.48 -9.91
CA TRP A 20 0.80 -9.27 -9.20
C TRP A 20 1.89 -8.19 -9.25
N MET A 21 3.16 -8.58 -9.18
CA MET A 21 4.28 -7.66 -9.39
C MET A 21 4.22 -7.03 -10.80
N ASP A 22 3.99 -7.84 -11.83
CA ASP A 22 3.86 -7.39 -13.22
C ASP A 22 2.65 -6.46 -13.41
N LEU A 23 1.50 -6.78 -12.80
CA LEU A 23 0.33 -5.93 -12.83
C LEU A 23 0.59 -4.56 -12.16
N GLY A 24 1.24 -4.55 -11.00
CA GLY A 24 1.64 -3.33 -10.31
C GLY A 24 2.57 -2.47 -11.17
N ARG A 25 3.60 -3.10 -11.76
CA ARG A 25 4.55 -2.45 -12.68
C ARG A 25 3.84 -1.84 -13.89
N LYS A 26 3.01 -2.59 -14.58
CA LYS A 26 2.27 -2.11 -15.77
C LYS A 26 1.30 -0.98 -15.44
N THR A 27 0.67 -1.03 -14.28
CA THR A 27 -0.20 0.05 -13.82
C THR A 27 0.58 1.33 -13.59
N ASP A 28 1.74 1.24 -12.94
CA ASP A 28 2.64 2.36 -12.69
C ASP A 28 3.17 2.96 -14.00
N GLU A 29 3.68 2.14 -14.90
CA GLU A 29 4.15 2.57 -16.22
C GLU A 29 3.05 3.31 -17.00
N ARG A 30 1.80 2.83 -16.91
CA ARG A 30 0.68 3.48 -17.56
C ARG A 30 0.38 4.85 -16.96
N LEU A 31 0.41 4.98 -15.64
CA LEU A 31 0.25 6.27 -14.96
C LEU A 31 1.36 7.26 -15.38
N TRP A 32 2.60 6.81 -15.47
CA TRP A 32 3.72 7.63 -15.96
C TRP A 32 3.49 8.14 -17.38
N LEU A 33 3.05 7.28 -18.29
CA LEU A 33 2.74 7.67 -19.67
C LEU A 33 1.62 8.70 -19.71
N LEU A 34 0.57 8.53 -18.92
CA LEU A 34 -0.55 9.46 -18.83
C LEU A 34 -0.14 10.82 -18.27
N ASN A 35 0.73 10.82 -17.26
CA ASN A 35 1.27 12.05 -16.68
C ASN A 35 2.15 12.81 -17.68
N ARG A 36 3.07 12.13 -18.38
CA ARG A 36 3.91 12.74 -19.43
C ARG A 36 3.09 13.27 -20.60
N ALA A 37 1.95 12.63 -20.89
CA ALA A 37 1.01 13.09 -21.92
C ALA A 37 0.10 14.25 -21.43
N GLY A 38 0.28 14.74 -20.20
CA GLY A 38 -0.53 15.81 -19.60
C GLY A 38 -1.99 15.42 -19.34
N LYS A 39 -2.29 14.11 -19.28
CA LYS A 39 -3.66 13.60 -19.05
C LYS A 39 -4.02 13.52 -17.58
N ILE A 40 -3.04 13.33 -16.71
CA ILE A 40 -3.18 13.35 -15.25
C ILE A 40 -2.13 14.31 -14.64
N PRO A 41 -2.49 15.04 -13.59
CA PRO A 41 -1.63 16.10 -13.05
C PRO A 41 -0.47 15.57 -12.20
N PHE A 42 -0.61 14.36 -11.64
CA PHE A 42 0.30 13.87 -10.62
C PHE A 42 0.46 12.34 -10.71
N VAL A 43 1.68 11.87 -10.46
CA VAL A 43 2.03 10.45 -10.31
C VAL A 43 3.19 10.29 -9.35
N VAL A 44 3.13 9.26 -8.53
CA VAL A 44 4.26 8.80 -7.70
C VAL A 44 4.53 7.35 -8.04
N SER A 45 5.72 7.09 -8.55
CA SER A 45 6.12 5.74 -8.94
C SER A 45 6.63 4.92 -7.76
N GLY A 46 6.22 3.66 -7.69
CA GLY A 46 6.75 2.62 -6.81
C GLY A 46 7.62 1.60 -7.53
N GLN A 47 8.05 1.88 -8.77
CA GLN A 47 8.84 0.96 -9.58
C GLN A 47 10.11 0.51 -8.86
N GLY A 48 10.39 -0.79 -8.93
CA GLY A 48 11.51 -1.43 -8.23
C GLY A 48 11.19 -1.94 -6.83
N GLN A 49 10.02 -1.61 -6.27
CA GLN A 49 9.61 -2.02 -4.92
C GLN A 49 8.54 -3.13 -4.93
N GLU A 50 8.16 -3.64 -6.10
CA GLU A 50 7.05 -4.58 -6.25
C GLU A 50 7.24 -5.86 -5.45
N ALA A 51 8.47 -6.38 -5.38
CA ALA A 51 8.76 -7.62 -4.65
C ALA A 51 8.50 -7.47 -3.14
N THR A 52 8.94 -6.36 -2.54
CA THR A 52 8.68 -6.05 -1.13
C THR A 52 7.19 -5.86 -0.87
N GLN A 53 6.52 -5.11 -1.74
CA GLN A 53 5.10 -4.79 -1.64
C GLN A 53 4.23 -6.04 -1.74
N ILE A 54 4.46 -6.88 -2.75
CA ILE A 54 3.69 -8.11 -2.96
C ILE A 54 4.06 -9.15 -1.91
N GLY A 55 5.33 -9.26 -1.50
CA GLY A 55 5.74 -10.17 -0.42
C GLY A 55 5.01 -9.87 0.89
N MET A 56 4.93 -8.60 1.27
CA MET A 56 4.16 -8.18 2.45
C MET A 56 2.67 -8.48 2.27
N ALA A 57 2.07 -8.08 1.15
CA ALA A 57 0.65 -8.29 0.88
C ALA A 57 0.27 -9.77 0.86
N TYR A 58 1.16 -10.62 0.33
CA TYR A 58 0.95 -12.07 0.26
C TYR A 58 0.94 -12.74 1.64
N ALA A 59 1.70 -12.20 2.60
CA ALA A 59 1.75 -12.71 3.97
C ALA A 59 0.58 -12.23 4.83
N MET A 60 -0.12 -11.16 4.44
CA MET A 60 -1.24 -10.62 5.21
C MET A 60 -2.45 -11.54 5.18
N GLN A 61 -3.18 -11.54 6.29
CA GLN A 61 -4.38 -12.35 6.50
C GLN A 61 -5.63 -11.48 6.58
N LYS A 62 -6.78 -12.11 6.44
CA LYS A 62 -8.06 -11.41 6.60
C LYS A 62 -8.19 -10.83 8.00
N GLY A 63 -8.44 -9.53 8.07
CA GLY A 63 -8.57 -8.78 9.32
C GLY A 63 -7.31 -8.03 9.75
N ASP A 64 -6.18 -8.26 9.06
CA ASP A 64 -5.00 -7.43 9.25
C ASP A 64 -5.25 -6.02 8.72
N ILE A 65 -4.58 -5.05 9.33
CA ILE A 65 -4.73 -3.64 9.01
C ILE A 65 -3.41 -3.13 8.45
N SER A 66 -3.47 -2.30 7.41
CA SER A 66 -2.29 -1.70 6.80
C SER A 66 -2.43 -0.18 6.69
N SER A 67 -1.32 0.51 6.96
CA SER A 67 -1.10 1.92 6.66
C SER A 67 -0.02 2.03 5.58
N PRO A 68 -0.38 1.84 4.30
CA PRO A 68 0.56 1.95 3.20
C PRO A 68 1.01 3.40 3.00
N TYR A 69 2.15 3.60 2.35
CA TYR A 69 2.55 4.93 1.90
C TYR A 69 2.31 5.10 0.39
N TYR A 70 2.53 6.30 -0.11
CA TYR A 70 2.13 6.69 -1.48
C TYR A 70 2.79 5.90 -2.63
N ARG A 71 3.89 5.17 -2.37
CA ARG A 71 4.54 4.33 -3.40
C ARG A 71 4.05 2.89 -3.43
N ASP A 72 3.15 2.51 -2.51
CA ASP A 72 2.71 1.11 -2.34
C ASP A 72 1.62 0.69 -3.34
N LEU A 73 1.76 1.10 -4.60
CA LEU A 73 0.77 0.82 -5.63
C LEU A 73 0.55 -0.69 -5.85
N ALA A 74 1.63 -1.48 -5.92
CA ALA A 74 1.50 -2.92 -6.11
C ALA A 74 0.85 -3.58 -4.87
N PHE A 75 1.22 -3.16 -3.65
CA PHE A 75 0.60 -3.63 -2.41
C PHE A 75 -0.91 -3.41 -2.42
N VAL A 76 -1.36 -2.17 -2.61
CA VAL A 76 -2.79 -1.85 -2.56
C VAL A 76 -3.57 -2.50 -3.71
N THR A 77 -2.91 -2.71 -4.85
CA THR A 77 -3.51 -3.43 -5.98
C THR A 77 -3.76 -4.89 -5.62
N TYR A 78 -2.80 -5.56 -4.97
CA TYR A 78 -2.99 -6.91 -4.44
C TYR A 78 -4.09 -6.96 -3.38
N MET A 79 -4.16 -5.97 -2.50
CA MET A 79 -5.17 -5.88 -1.44
C MET A 79 -6.58 -5.57 -1.97
N GLY A 80 -6.72 -5.22 -3.24
CA GLY A 80 -8.01 -5.10 -3.93
C GLY A 80 -8.41 -3.69 -4.38
N ILE A 81 -7.50 -2.71 -4.38
CA ILE A 81 -7.67 -1.45 -5.11
C ILE A 81 -7.26 -1.72 -6.55
N SER A 82 -8.22 -1.89 -7.43
CA SER A 82 -7.96 -2.29 -8.81
C SER A 82 -7.19 -1.22 -9.61
N PRO A 83 -6.55 -1.59 -10.74
CA PRO A 83 -5.98 -0.60 -11.66
C PRO A 83 -7.00 0.44 -12.13
N LEU A 84 -8.28 0.06 -12.29
CA LEU A 84 -9.36 0.99 -12.63
C LEU A 84 -9.57 2.03 -11.51
N ASP A 85 -9.65 1.59 -10.25
CA ASP A 85 -9.81 2.47 -9.10
C ASP A 85 -8.64 3.47 -9.01
N THR A 86 -7.42 2.97 -9.25
CA THR A 86 -6.22 3.82 -9.31
C THR A 86 -6.30 4.86 -10.43
N MET A 87 -6.80 4.48 -11.62
CA MET A 87 -7.01 5.43 -12.71
C MET A 87 -8.12 6.43 -12.40
N LEU A 88 -9.22 6.01 -11.79
CA LEU A 88 -10.29 6.91 -11.36
C LEU A 88 -9.77 7.98 -10.39
N SER A 89 -8.93 7.58 -9.44
CA SER A 89 -8.24 8.50 -8.53
C SER A 89 -7.32 9.46 -9.30
N ALA A 90 -6.47 8.94 -10.19
CA ALA A 90 -5.53 9.74 -10.96
C ALA A 90 -6.21 10.80 -11.87
N PHE A 91 -7.39 10.49 -12.37
CA PHE A 91 -8.22 11.40 -13.18
C PHE A 91 -9.20 12.26 -12.36
N GLY A 92 -9.17 12.17 -11.02
CA GLY A 92 -10.07 12.93 -10.13
C GLY A 92 -11.55 12.65 -10.40
N LYS A 93 -11.92 11.38 -10.64
CA LYS A 93 -13.30 11.01 -10.97
C LYS A 93 -14.13 10.81 -9.70
N ARG A 94 -15.44 11.06 -9.81
CA ARG A 94 -16.41 10.88 -8.72
C ARG A 94 -16.41 9.45 -8.16
N ASP A 95 -16.17 8.46 -9.01
CA ASP A 95 -16.21 7.05 -8.66
C ASP A 95 -14.86 6.55 -8.08
N ASP A 96 -13.92 7.45 -7.77
CA ASP A 96 -12.71 7.13 -7.00
C ASP A 96 -13.08 6.63 -5.60
N ILE A 97 -12.76 5.38 -5.31
CA ILE A 97 -13.09 4.71 -4.04
C ILE A 97 -12.36 5.29 -2.83
N ASN A 98 -11.24 5.99 -3.05
CA ASN A 98 -10.46 6.57 -1.96
C ASN A 98 -11.08 7.86 -1.41
N SER A 99 -11.60 8.72 -2.28
CA SER A 99 -12.05 10.06 -1.87
C SER A 99 -13.13 10.68 -2.75
N GLY A 100 -13.62 9.99 -3.79
CA GLY A 100 -14.49 10.59 -4.79
C GLY A 100 -13.80 11.68 -5.61
N GLY A 101 -12.50 11.51 -5.89
CA GLY A 101 -11.68 12.43 -6.67
C GLY A 101 -11.26 13.71 -5.93
N LYS A 102 -11.37 13.76 -4.60
CA LYS A 102 -11.10 14.95 -3.78
C LYS A 102 -9.68 14.98 -3.20
N GLN A 103 -9.03 13.83 -3.07
CA GLN A 103 -7.65 13.71 -2.60
C GLN A 103 -6.66 13.72 -3.75
N MET A 104 -5.40 14.03 -3.42
CA MET A 104 -4.28 13.79 -4.30
C MET A 104 -4.18 12.28 -4.61
N PRO A 105 -3.91 11.86 -5.86
CA PRO A 105 -3.69 10.47 -6.20
C PRO A 105 -2.61 9.81 -5.34
N SER A 106 -2.64 8.50 -5.21
CA SER A 106 -1.76 7.70 -4.35
C SER A 106 -1.95 7.91 -2.83
N HIS A 107 -3.07 8.50 -2.42
CA HIS A 107 -3.53 8.55 -1.03
C HIS A 107 -4.62 7.50 -0.85
N PHE A 108 -4.17 6.26 -0.62
CA PHE A 108 -5.04 5.09 -0.57
C PHE A 108 -5.90 5.05 0.69
N SER A 109 -7.12 4.52 0.54
CA SER A 109 -8.05 4.30 1.64
C SER A 109 -9.08 3.25 1.24
N HIS A 110 -9.21 2.17 2.03
CA HIS A 110 -10.25 1.18 1.78
C HIS A 110 -10.58 0.41 3.06
N LYS A 111 -11.63 0.83 3.74
CA LYS A 111 -12.03 0.25 5.05
C LYS A 111 -12.20 -1.28 4.99
N GLU A 112 -12.93 -1.79 4.00
CA GLU A 112 -13.25 -3.23 3.90
C GLU A 112 -12.02 -4.11 3.60
N LYS A 113 -10.95 -3.50 3.08
CA LYS A 113 -9.67 -4.17 2.79
C LYS A 113 -8.63 -3.96 3.89
N GLY A 114 -9.00 -3.32 5.00
CA GLY A 114 -8.08 -3.04 6.09
C GLY A 114 -7.02 -1.99 5.75
N ILE A 115 -7.25 -1.17 4.72
CA ILE A 115 -6.33 -0.09 4.34
C ILE A 115 -6.78 1.19 5.03
N LEU A 116 -5.99 1.66 6.00
CA LEU A 116 -6.24 2.93 6.68
C LEU A 116 -6.01 4.09 5.73
N SER A 117 -6.80 5.15 5.92
CA SER A 117 -6.67 6.37 5.12
C SER A 117 -5.26 6.95 5.28
N GLN A 118 -4.59 7.09 4.16
CA GLN A 118 -3.24 7.62 4.13
C GLN A 118 -3.24 9.12 4.39
N SER A 119 -2.18 9.57 5.04
CA SER A 119 -1.88 10.99 5.30
C SER A 119 -0.66 11.43 4.49
N SER A 120 -0.64 12.66 4.00
CA SER A 120 0.47 13.25 3.24
C SER A 120 1.74 13.49 4.07
N PRO A 121 1.68 13.92 5.36
CA PRO A 121 2.88 14.09 6.16
C PRO A 121 3.67 12.81 6.30
N VAL A 122 4.97 12.92 6.14
CA VAL A 122 5.91 11.80 6.17
C VAL A 122 5.86 11.08 7.52
N ALA A 123 5.85 9.75 7.49
CA ALA A 123 5.83 8.84 8.65
C ALA A 123 4.54 8.81 9.49
N THR A 124 3.47 9.54 9.15
CA THR A 124 2.19 9.45 9.91
C THR A 124 1.56 8.06 9.85
N GLN A 125 1.94 7.23 8.90
CA GLN A 125 1.53 5.82 8.84
C GLN A 125 1.93 5.05 10.09
N ILE A 126 3.06 5.38 10.71
CA ILE A 126 3.59 4.66 11.87
C ILE A 126 2.68 4.84 13.09
N PRO A 127 2.38 6.06 13.59
CA PRO A 127 1.47 6.22 14.71
C PRO A 127 0.04 5.72 14.40
N HIS A 128 -0.43 5.80 13.15
CA HIS A 128 -1.71 5.20 12.76
C HIS A 128 -1.71 3.67 12.95
N SER A 129 -0.65 3.00 12.49
CA SER A 129 -0.51 1.55 12.68
C SER A 129 -0.37 1.16 14.14
N VAL A 130 0.34 1.95 14.94
CA VAL A 130 0.44 1.72 16.40
C VAL A 130 -0.94 1.81 17.06
N GLY A 131 -1.74 2.83 16.72
CA GLY A 131 -3.11 2.94 17.21
C GLY A 131 -3.99 1.76 16.80
N ALA A 132 -3.86 1.31 15.53
CA ALA A 132 -4.58 0.12 15.04
C ALA A 132 -4.14 -1.16 15.76
N ALA A 133 -2.83 -1.36 15.97
CA ALA A 133 -2.29 -2.50 16.70
C ALA A 133 -2.78 -2.53 18.15
N LEU A 134 -2.81 -1.36 18.81
CA LEU A 134 -3.35 -1.24 20.17
C LEU A 134 -4.83 -1.62 20.23
N ALA A 135 -5.63 -1.15 19.27
CA ALA A 135 -7.06 -1.50 19.18
C ALA A 135 -7.25 -3.00 18.96
N LEU A 136 -6.48 -3.63 18.06
CA LEU A 136 -6.51 -5.08 17.84
C LEU A 136 -6.16 -5.86 19.13
N LYS A 137 -5.14 -5.38 19.86
CA LYS A 137 -4.74 -5.98 21.15
C LYS A 137 -5.84 -5.84 22.20
N MET A 138 -6.48 -4.68 22.33
CA MET A 138 -7.58 -4.45 23.26
C MET A 138 -8.81 -5.33 22.93
N ASP A 139 -9.05 -5.56 21.64
CA ASP A 139 -10.12 -6.45 21.15
C ASP A 139 -9.76 -7.95 21.23
N ASN A 140 -8.58 -8.32 21.72
CA ASN A 140 -8.04 -9.68 21.73
C ASN A 140 -8.03 -10.36 20.36
N LYS A 141 -7.78 -9.61 19.29
CA LYS A 141 -7.68 -10.13 17.92
C LYS A 141 -6.25 -10.57 17.62
N PRO A 142 -6.06 -11.73 16.93
CA PRO A 142 -4.74 -12.23 16.56
C PRO A 142 -4.12 -11.49 15.36
N ASN A 143 -4.82 -10.53 14.80
CA ASN A 143 -4.43 -9.77 13.62
C ASN A 143 -3.28 -8.80 13.91
N ILE A 144 -2.58 -8.40 12.86
CA ILE A 144 -1.48 -7.45 12.92
C ILE A 144 -1.85 -6.12 12.25
N ALA A 145 -1.13 -5.06 12.63
CA ALA A 145 -1.14 -3.79 11.91
C ALA A 145 0.25 -3.54 11.31
N THR A 146 0.28 -3.15 10.04
CA THR A 146 1.51 -2.89 9.30
C THR A 146 1.59 -1.44 8.86
N ALA A 147 2.80 -0.90 8.77
CA ALA A 147 3.08 0.39 8.13
C ALA A 147 4.27 0.25 7.20
N THR A 148 4.21 0.94 6.08
CA THR A 148 5.32 1.08 5.14
C THR A 148 5.76 2.53 5.09
N VAL A 149 7.06 2.75 4.99
CA VAL A 149 7.65 4.08 4.97
C VAL A 149 8.89 4.10 4.07
N GLY A 150 9.19 5.26 3.50
CA GLY A 150 10.46 5.49 2.83
C GLY A 150 11.60 5.69 3.84
N GLU A 151 12.85 5.56 3.41
CA GLU A 151 14.04 5.72 4.26
C GLU A 151 14.06 7.11 4.92
N GLY A 152 13.73 8.17 4.18
CA GLY A 152 13.64 9.53 4.73
C GLY A 152 12.60 9.70 5.85
N SER A 153 11.72 8.72 6.03
CA SER A 153 10.70 8.72 7.10
C SER A 153 11.25 8.32 8.48
N SER A 154 12.51 7.99 8.61
CA SER A 154 13.14 7.65 9.89
C SER A 154 13.44 8.87 10.77
N ASN A 155 13.46 10.07 10.20
CA ASN A 155 13.80 11.32 10.90
C ASN A 155 12.61 12.14 11.45
N PRO A 156 11.36 12.03 10.96
CA PRO A 156 10.25 12.81 11.48
C PRO A 156 9.98 12.59 12.96
N VAL A 157 9.58 13.65 13.64
CA VAL A 157 9.26 13.65 15.08
C VAL A 157 8.16 12.65 15.43
N SER A 158 7.18 12.45 14.55
CA SER A 158 6.11 11.46 14.70
C SER A 158 6.62 10.02 14.86
N TYR A 159 7.81 9.71 14.35
CA TYR A 159 8.47 8.42 14.55
C TYR A 159 9.45 8.46 15.73
N THR A 160 10.33 9.46 15.76
CA THR A 160 11.43 9.53 16.75
C THR A 160 10.95 9.74 18.18
N HIS A 161 9.74 10.27 18.38
CA HIS A 161 9.11 10.52 19.68
C HIS A 161 7.93 9.60 19.98
N LEU A 162 7.68 8.59 19.12
CA LEU A 162 6.63 7.60 19.35
C LEU A 162 7.04 6.71 20.54
N THR A 163 6.30 6.79 21.63
CA THR A 163 6.41 5.85 22.75
C THR A 163 5.37 4.76 22.60
N LEU A 164 5.80 3.52 22.65
CA LEU A 164 4.89 2.36 22.63
C LEU A 164 4.38 2.08 24.04
N PRO A 165 3.09 1.74 24.18
CA PRO A 165 2.52 1.36 25.47
C PRO A 165 3.02 0.00 25.96
#